data_fad5f3ebd0f8e1a0ff5125bcb542f65d
#
_entry.id   fad5f3ebd0f8e1a0ff5125bcb542f65d
#
_cell.length_a   1.000
_cell.length_b   1.000
_cell.length_c   1.000
_cell.angle_alpha   90.00
_cell.angle_beta   90.00
_cell.angle_gamma   90.00
#
_symmetry.space_group_name_H-M   'P 1'
#
loop_
_entity.id
_entity.type
_entity.pdbx_description
1 polymer ?
#
loop_
_entity_poly.entity_id
_entity_poly.type
_entity_poly.pdbx_seq_one_letter_code
_entity_poly.pdbx_strand_id
1 'polypeptide(L)'
;MVDNFNIIQDLLRNKSELQSRLNLIPYEGTIEIKEVDNKKYLYIRKRIANKVKSTYVGIYSIELHSMLLKQVKDAKEIKKSIRTIEKELAKLGYSQENLSNEIILNLDFARANMKSIIYDQAILEGVSTTFPDTELIIDNGKVNNVSTEDVIKIINLKHAWEFILDKDVISSSTSYYVSQYIAKLVNEGFYHDGGKIRQVPVSIGGCSYIPPIPIEKIVKEDIYNIVSSNKEYIDVAIELALYVMKTQVYIDGNKRTAIIFANHYLISKSKGLLVVPFDLVNEFKKHLIAYYEGKDETSIKTFLKEKCWRKF
;
A
#
# COMPACT_ATOMS: atom_id res chain seq x y z
N MET A 1 -21.02 -17.67 -16.31
CA MET A 1 -19.62 -17.84 -15.84
C MET A 1 -18.89 -16.51 -15.64
N VAL A 2 -19.21 -15.44 -16.38
CA VAL A 2 -18.56 -14.12 -16.24
C VAL A 2 -18.93 -13.42 -14.93
N ASP A 3 -20.14 -13.64 -14.41
CA ASP A 3 -20.61 -12.97 -13.17
C ASP A 3 -19.88 -13.41 -11.90
N ASN A 4 -19.54 -14.68 -11.74
CA ASN A 4 -18.88 -15.16 -10.53
C ASN A 4 -17.46 -14.61 -10.37
N PHE A 5 -16.72 -14.42 -11.47
CA PHE A 5 -15.37 -13.87 -11.41
C PHE A 5 -15.35 -12.45 -10.85
N ASN A 6 -16.20 -11.57 -11.36
CA ASN A 6 -16.28 -10.18 -10.87
C ASN A 6 -16.72 -10.11 -9.41
N ILE A 7 -17.68 -10.96 -9.00
CA ILE A 7 -18.15 -11.04 -7.63
C ILE A 7 -17.01 -11.51 -6.70
N ILE A 8 -16.25 -12.53 -7.09
CA ILE A 8 -15.09 -13.01 -6.33
C ILE A 8 -14.05 -11.90 -6.19
N GLN A 9 -13.72 -11.18 -7.27
CA GLN A 9 -12.76 -10.07 -7.23
C GLN A 9 -13.22 -8.92 -6.30
N ASP A 10 -14.49 -8.57 -6.31
CA ASP A 10 -15.07 -7.57 -5.41
C ASP A 10 -15.02 -8.01 -3.94
N LEU A 11 -15.33 -9.28 -3.67
CA LEU A 11 -15.25 -9.84 -2.32
C LEU A 11 -13.80 -9.88 -1.81
N LEU A 12 -12.84 -10.27 -2.66
CA LEU A 12 -11.41 -10.28 -2.31
C LEU A 12 -10.90 -8.86 -2.02
N ARG A 13 -11.27 -7.88 -2.85
CA ARG A 13 -10.95 -6.48 -2.62
C ARG A 13 -11.49 -5.99 -1.27
N ASN A 14 -12.77 -6.25 -1.01
CA ASN A 14 -13.43 -5.85 0.25
C ASN A 14 -12.77 -6.54 1.47
N LYS A 15 -12.42 -7.82 1.35
CA LYS A 15 -11.70 -8.55 2.39
C LYS A 15 -10.35 -7.90 2.69
N SER A 16 -9.59 -7.59 1.65
CA SER A 16 -8.27 -6.96 1.77
C SER A 16 -8.35 -5.57 2.39
N GLU A 17 -9.35 -4.78 2.00
CA GLU A 17 -9.61 -3.47 2.62
C GLU A 17 -9.88 -3.60 4.13
N LEU A 18 -10.76 -4.53 4.50
CA LEU A 18 -11.08 -4.78 5.90
C LEU A 18 -9.87 -5.31 6.68
N GLN A 19 -9.05 -6.17 6.07
CA GLN A 19 -7.83 -6.68 6.70
C GLN A 19 -6.83 -5.56 6.93
N SER A 20 -6.62 -4.66 5.97
CA SER A 20 -5.74 -3.50 6.12
C SER A 20 -6.23 -2.56 7.22
N ARG A 21 -7.55 -2.29 7.29
CA ARG A 21 -8.14 -1.50 8.38
C ARG A 21 -7.96 -2.16 9.74
N LEU A 22 -8.09 -3.50 9.82
CA LEU A 22 -7.86 -4.25 11.04
C LEU A 22 -6.41 -4.13 11.52
N ASN A 23 -5.45 -4.19 10.59
CA ASN A 23 -4.02 -4.06 10.89
C ASN A 23 -3.65 -2.65 11.41
N LEU A 24 -4.42 -1.63 11.06
CA LEU A 24 -4.25 -0.27 11.58
C LEU A 24 -4.77 -0.09 13.02
N ILE A 25 -5.56 -1.02 13.55
CA ILE A 25 -6.07 -0.95 14.93
C ILE A 25 -4.98 -1.45 15.89
N PRO A 26 -4.36 -0.57 16.70
CA PRO A 26 -3.24 -0.95 17.56
C PRO A 26 -3.64 -1.86 18.72
N TYR A 27 -4.90 -1.77 19.15
CA TYR A 27 -5.40 -2.49 20.32
C TYR A 27 -6.62 -3.35 19.98
N GLU A 28 -6.39 -4.64 19.79
CA GLU A 28 -7.43 -5.64 19.63
C GLU A 28 -7.38 -6.69 20.75
N GLY A 29 -8.50 -7.08 21.28
CA GLY A 29 -8.58 -8.09 22.34
C GLY A 29 -9.67 -7.78 23.34
N THR A 30 -9.41 -8.09 24.62
CA THR A 30 -10.30 -7.79 25.74
C THR A 30 -9.63 -6.79 26.66
N ILE A 31 -10.36 -5.73 27.03
CA ILE A 31 -9.88 -4.72 27.97
C ILE A 31 -9.88 -5.34 29.37
N GLU A 32 -8.76 -5.20 30.07
CA GLU A 32 -8.57 -5.63 31.45
C GLU A 32 -8.14 -4.42 32.28
N ILE A 33 -8.81 -4.19 33.42
CA ILE A 33 -8.46 -3.14 34.37
C ILE A 33 -7.78 -3.82 35.56
N LYS A 34 -6.55 -3.42 35.88
CA LYS A 34 -5.83 -3.87 37.07
C LYS A 34 -5.64 -2.71 38.03
N GLU A 35 -5.83 -2.98 39.30
CA GLU A 35 -5.62 -2.02 40.38
C GLU A 35 -4.37 -2.40 41.17
N VAL A 36 -3.44 -1.45 41.28
CA VAL A 36 -2.19 -1.61 42.02
C VAL A 36 -1.97 -0.28 42.76
N ASP A 37 -1.74 -0.33 44.05
CA ASP A 37 -1.49 0.86 44.92
C ASP A 37 -2.55 1.98 44.74
N ASN A 38 -3.83 1.61 44.79
CA ASN A 38 -4.98 2.51 44.61
C ASN A 38 -5.01 3.23 43.23
N LYS A 39 -4.22 2.78 42.27
CA LYS A 39 -4.25 3.28 40.87
C LYS A 39 -4.75 2.21 39.91
N LYS A 40 -5.60 2.62 39.00
CA LYS A 40 -6.14 1.74 37.97
C LYS A 40 -5.32 1.85 36.69
N TYR A 41 -5.04 0.71 36.07
CA TYR A 41 -4.24 0.59 34.85
C TYR A 41 -5.02 -0.21 33.81
N LEU A 42 -4.93 0.22 32.54
CA LEU A 42 -5.57 -0.42 31.41
C LEU A 42 -4.59 -1.36 30.70
N TYR A 43 -5.06 -2.55 30.44
CA TYR A 43 -4.37 -3.57 29.69
C TYR A 43 -5.28 -4.11 28.57
N ILE A 44 -4.66 -4.57 27.48
CA ILE A 44 -5.33 -5.38 26.46
C ILE A 44 -4.84 -6.80 26.58
N ARG A 45 -5.78 -7.70 26.75
CA ARG A 45 -5.56 -9.15 26.83
C ARG A 45 -5.90 -9.79 25.49
N LYS A 46 -4.90 -10.43 24.86
CA LYS A 46 -5.05 -11.13 23.58
C LYS A 46 -4.50 -12.54 23.70
N ARG A 47 -5.18 -13.52 23.08
CA ARG A 47 -4.68 -14.87 22.94
C ARG A 47 -3.86 -14.96 21.65
N ILE A 48 -2.58 -15.29 21.78
CA ILE A 48 -1.65 -15.50 20.67
C ILE A 48 -1.21 -16.96 20.72
N ALA A 49 -1.58 -17.74 19.70
CA ALA A 49 -1.45 -19.19 19.71
C ALA A 49 -2.11 -19.78 20.99
N ASN A 50 -1.37 -20.53 21.80
CA ASN A 50 -1.90 -21.14 23.04
C ASN A 50 -1.63 -20.32 24.31
N LYS A 51 -1.06 -19.11 24.19
CA LYS A 51 -0.71 -18.26 25.35
C LYS A 51 -1.57 -17.01 25.36
N VAL A 52 -1.95 -16.59 26.58
CA VAL A 52 -2.62 -15.30 26.78
C VAL A 52 -1.57 -14.27 27.12
N LYS A 53 -1.49 -13.20 26.31
CA LYS A 53 -0.62 -12.05 26.53
C LYS A 53 -1.47 -10.86 26.98
N SER A 54 -1.05 -10.21 28.07
CA SER A 54 -1.64 -8.96 28.54
C SER A 54 -0.63 -7.83 28.28
N THR A 55 -1.04 -6.82 27.51
CA THR A 55 -0.19 -5.71 27.12
C THR A 55 -0.66 -4.45 27.85
N TYR A 56 0.23 -3.78 28.54
CA TYR A 56 -0.05 -2.51 29.21
C TYR A 56 -0.32 -1.42 28.18
N VAL A 57 -1.35 -0.60 28.42
CA VAL A 57 -1.74 0.52 27.55
C VAL A 57 -1.49 1.86 28.22
N GLY A 58 -1.91 2.02 29.48
CA GLY A 58 -1.75 3.26 30.20
C GLY A 58 -2.47 3.29 31.54
N ILE A 59 -2.36 4.43 32.24
CA ILE A 59 -3.14 4.71 33.44
C ILE A 59 -4.61 4.89 33.03
N TYR A 60 -5.54 4.38 33.83
CA TYR A 60 -6.95 4.52 33.55
C TYR A 60 -7.38 6.00 33.50
N SER A 61 -7.99 6.38 32.39
CA SER A 61 -8.85 7.56 32.28
C SER A 61 -10.11 7.19 31.53
N ILE A 62 -11.16 7.97 31.69
CA ILE A 62 -12.44 7.74 30.99
C ILE A 62 -12.24 7.84 29.48
N GLU A 63 -11.44 8.80 29.02
CA GLU A 63 -11.14 9.03 27.62
C GLU A 63 -10.38 7.86 27.01
N LEU A 64 -9.30 7.40 27.68
CA LEU A 64 -8.51 6.27 27.21
C LEU A 64 -9.33 4.99 27.20
N HIS A 65 -10.13 4.74 28.23
CA HIS A 65 -11.02 3.58 28.27
C HIS A 65 -12.07 3.60 27.16
N SER A 66 -12.70 4.78 26.91
CA SER A 66 -13.69 4.94 25.85
C SER A 66 -13.07 4.75 24.46
N MET A 67 -11.85 5.28 24.24
CA MET A 67 -11.10 5.05 23.01
C MET A 67 -10.81 3.57 22.78
N LEU A 68 -10.35 2.86 23.81
CA LEU A 68 -10.09 1.41 23.72
C LEU A 68 -11.35 0.60 23.44
N LEU A 69 -12.47 0.95 24.10
CA LEU A 69 -13.77 0.30 23.84
C LEU A 69 -14.19 0.44 22.38
N LYS A 70 -14.02 1.64 21.80
CA LYS A 70 -14.31 1.88 20.40
C LYS A 70 -13.42 1.02 19.49
N GLN A 71 -12.09 1.02 19.70
CA GLN A 71 -11.15 0.24 18.89
C GLN A 71 -11.41 -1.27 18.97
N VAL A 72 -11.66 -1.80 20.17
CA VAL A 72 -11.98 -3.22 20.36
C VAL A 72 -13.30 -3.59 19.67
N LYS A 73 -14.30 -2.70 19.72
CA LYS A 73 -15.58 -2.89 19.03
C LYS A 73 -15.38 -2.88 17.52
N ASP A 74 -14.68 -1.89 16.98
CA ASP A 74 -14.39 -1.74 15.54
C ASP A 74 -13.62 -2.98 15.03
N ALA A 75 -12.61 -3.44 15.75
CA ALA A 75 -11.86 -4.65 15.42
C ALA A 75 -12.77 -5.89 15.37
N LYS A 76 -13.71 -6.02 16.32
CA LYS A 76 -14.66 -7.13 16.37
C LYS A 76 -15.63 -7.12 15.19
N GLU A 77 -16.14 -5.95 14.83
CA GLU A 77 -17.04 -5.75 13.69
C GLU A 77 -16.32 -6.07 12.37
N ILE A 78 -15.11 -5.56 12.18
CA ILE A 78 -14.29 -5.86 11.00
C ILE A 78 -14.04 -7.36 10.88
N LYS A 79 -13.62 -8.02 11.94
CA LYS A 79 -13.42 -9.50 11.95
C LYS A 79 -14.68 -10.28 11.60
N LYS A 80 -15.85 -9.81 12.07
CA LYS A 80 -17.13 -10.42 11.70
C LYS A 80 -17.40 -10.28 10.21
N SER A 81 -17.16 -9.09 9.64
CA SER A 81 -17.33 -8.82 8.20
C SER A 81 -16.40 -9.68 7.35
N ILE A 82 -15.12 -9.80 7.72
CA ILE A 82 -14.15 -10.68 7.04
C ILE A 82 -14.66 -12.12 7.01
N ARG A 83 -15.11 -12.67 8.14
CA ARG A 83 -15.65 -14.04 8.20
C ARG A 83 -16.89 -14.23 7.33
N THR A 84 -17.72 -13.21 7.19
CA THR A 84 -18.88 -13.24 6.29
C THR A 84 -18.44 -13.35 4.84
N ILE A 85 -17.49 -12.51 4.43
CA ILE A 85 -16.90 -12.52 3.07
C ILE A 85 -16.26 -13.89 2.78
N GLU A 86 -15.49 -14.44 3.72
CA GLU A 86 -14.88 -15.78 3.57
C GLU A 86 -15.91 -16.88 3.33
N LYS A 87 -17.04 -16.82 4.01
CA LYS A 87 -18.15 -17.77 3.78
C LYS A 87 -18.78 -17.57 2.41
N GLU A 88 -18.92 -16.34 1.93
CA GLU A 88 -19.44 -16.06 0.58
C GLU A 88 -18.49 -16.53 -0.49
N LEU A 89 -17.18 -16.28 -0.34
CA LEU A 89 -16.13 -16.78 -1.24
C LEU A 89 -16.17 -18.32 -1.31
N ALA A 90 -16.27 -19.00 -0.17
CA ALA A 90 -16.37 -20.45 -0.14
C ALA A 90 -17.62 -20.99 -0.87
N LYS A 91 -18.79 -20.31 -0.76
CA LYS A 91 -20.01 -20.67 -1.49
C LYS A 91 -19.86 -20.52 -3.02
N LEU A 92 -19.03 -19.58 -3.46
CA LEU A 92 -18.72 -19.37 -4.87
C LEU A 92 -17.65 -20.33 -5.40
N GLY A 93 -17.20 -21.29 -4.58
CA GLY A 93 -16.17 -22.25 -4.95
C GLY A 93 -14.74 -21.66 -4.92
N TYR A 94 -14.58 -20.44 -4.37
CA TYR A 94 -13.25 -19.89 -4.15
C TYR A 94 -12.60 -20.64 -3.01
N SER A 95 -11.64 -21.49 -3.35
CA SER A 95 -10.63 -21.99 -2.41
C SER A 95 -9.45 -21.02 -2.47
N GLN A 96 -8.84 -20.69 -1.34
CA GLN A 96 -7.52 -20.08 -1.34
C GLN A 96 -6.58 -21.05 -2.06
N GLU A 97 -6.46 -20.91 -3.37
CA GLU A 97 -5.45 -21.64 -4.12
C GLU A 97 -4.11 -21.28 -3.52
N ASN A 98 -3.34 -22.29 -3.20
CA ASN A 98 -1.97 -22.07 -2.76
C ASN A 98 -1.28 -21.28 -3.86
N LEU A 99 -0.81 -20.08 -3.53
CA LEU A 99 0.02 -19.28 -4.44
C LEU A 99 1.13 -20.19 -4.98
N SER A 100 1.50 -20.02 -6.23
CA SER A 100 2.62 -20.78 -6.77
C SER A 100 3.89 -20.50 -5.96
N ASN A 101 4.79 -21.47 -5.91
CA ASN A 101 6.04 -21.31 -5.17
C ASN A 101 6.84 -20.07 -5.65
N GLU A 102 6.77 -19.77 -6.93
CA GLU A 102 7.43 -18.58 -7.47
C GLU A 102 6.83 -17.28 -6.95
N ILE A 103 5.50 -17.19 -6.81
CA ILE A 103 4.85 -16.01 -6.21
C ILE A 103 5.22 -15.91 -4.74
N ILE A 104 5.22 -17.02 -3.99
CA ILE A 104 5.63 -17.04 -2.58
C ILE A 104 7.07 -16.55 -2.43
N LEU A 105 7.99 -17.06 -3.24
CA LEU A 105 9.38 -16.61 -3.23
C LEU A 105 9.52 -15.11 -3.53
N ASN A 106 8.75 -14.59 -4.48
CA ASN A 106 8.75 -13.16 -4.78
C ASN A 106 8.17 -12.31 -3.64
N LEU A 107 7.13 -12.81 -2.96
CA LEU A 107 6.58 -12.17 -1.77
C LEU A 107 7.60 -12.12 -0.63
N ASP A 108 8.29 -13.22 -0.38
CA ASP A 108 9.32 -13.30 0.66
C ASP A 108 10.52 -12.40 0.33
N PHE A 109 10.93 -12.35 -0.94
CA PHE A 109 11.94 -11.41 -1.41
C PHE A 109 11.50 -9.95 -1.19
N ALA A 110 10.26 -9.59 -1.52
CA ALA A 110 9.72 -8.25 -1.28
C ALA A 110 9.67 -7.92 0.22
N ARG A 111 9.20 -8.84 1.06
CA ARG A 111 9.14 -8.67 2.52
C ARG A 111 10.52 -8.50 3.14
N ALA A 112 11.50 -9.31 2.73
CA ALA A 112 12.88 -9.23 3.21
C ALA A 112 13.53 -7.87 2.89
N ASN A 113 13.14 -7.24 1.77
CA ASN A 113 13.68 -5.96 1.32
C ASN A 113 12.77 -4.76 1.63
N MET A 114 11.63 -4.95 2.30
CA MET A 114 10.59 -3.92 2.45
C MET A 114 11.12 -2.63 3.07
N LYS A 115 11.96 -2.71 4.10
CA LYS A 115 12.52 -1.53 4.78
C LYS A 115 13.39 -0.69 3.85
N SER A 116 14.26 -1.32 3.07
CA SER A 116 15.11 -0.61 2.10
C SER A 116 14.28 -0.01 0.95
N ILE A 117 13.26 -0.72 0.49
CA ILE A 117 12.35 -0.25 -0.57
C ILE A 117 11.56 0.97 -0.10
N ILE A 118 11.06 0.95 1.13
CA ILE A 118 10.34 2.09 1.71
C ILE A 118 11.28 3.29 1.87
N TYR A 119 12.53 3.08 2.30
CA TYR A 119 13.52 4.13 2.36
C TYR A 119 13.80 4.74 0.98
N ASP A 120 14.10 3.91 -0.03
CA ASP A 120 14.33 4.36 -1.40
C ASP A 120 13.13 5.22 -1.91
N GLN A 121 11.92 4.75 -1.64
CA GLN A 121 10.70 5.42 -2.08
C GLN A 121 10.40 6.70 -1.29
N ALA A 122 10.75 6.77 -0.01
CA ALA A 122 10.65 7.98 0.80
C ALA A 122 11.58 9.07 0.29
N ILE A 123 12.83 8.73 -0.04
CA ILE A 123 13.80 9.66 -0.64
C ILE A 123 13.32 10.15 -2.03
N LEU A 124 12.72 9.28 -2.83
CA LEU A 124 12.12 9.66 -4.13
C LEU A 124 11.10 10.79 -3.97
N GLU A 125 10.34 10.78 -2.90
CA GLU A 125 9.31 11.79 -2.56
C GLU A 125 9.86 13.01 -1.79
N GLY A 126 11.16 13.06 -1.56
CA GLY A 126 11.80 14.17 -0.86
C GLY A 126 11.62 14.15 0.67
N VAL A 127 11.27 13.01 1.23
CA VAL A 127 11.23 12.80 2.68
C VAL A 127 12.65 12.94 3.24
N SER A 128 12.82 13.79 4.25
CA SER A 128 14.11 13.98 4.91
C SER A 128 14.29 12.91 6.00
N THR A 129 14.92 11.80 5.64
CA THR A 129 15.15 10.66 6.54
C THR A 129 16.46 9.96 6.22
N THR A 130 16.93 9.14 7.16
CA THR A 130 18.03 8.19 6.96
C THR A 130 17.49 6.76 6.96
N PHE A 131 18.27 5.80 6.46
CA PHE A 131 17.85 4.39 6.50
C PHE A 131 17.60 3.92 7.95
N PRO A 132 18.48 4.17 8.96
CA PRO A 132 18.20 3.83 10.35
C PRO A 132 16.94 4.48 10.92
N ASP A 133 16.67 5.76 10.62
CA ASP A 133 15.43 6.41 11.08
C ASP A 133 14.21 5.78 10.44
N THR A 134 14.28 5.45 9.15
CA THR A 134 13.20 4.75 8.44
C THR A 134 12.91 3.38 9.06
N GLU A 135 13.94 2.59 9.39
CA GLU A 135 13.77 1.32 10.10
C GLU A 135 13.09 1.51 11.45
N LEU A 136 13.55 2.49 12.25
CA LEU A 136 12.95 2.78 13.55
C LEU A 136 11.47 3.15 13.41
N ILE A 137 11.10 3.97 12.43
CA ILE A 137 9.70 4.35 12.17
C ILE A 137 8.88 3.11 11.82
N ILE A 138 9.37 2.27 10.91
CA ILE A 138 8.69 1.03 10.50
C ILE A 138 8.49 0.08 11.67
N ASP A 139 9.45 -0.01 12.58
CA ASP A 139 9.42 -0.87 13.76
C ASP A 139 8.72 -0.20 14.98
N ASN A 140 8.06 0.95 14.77
CA ASN A 140 7.39 1.74 15.81
C ASN A 140 8.35 2.28 16.90
N GLY A 141 9.61 2.53 16.54
CA GLY A 141 10.60 3.18 17.39
C GLY A 141 10.40 4.70 17.45
N LYS A 142 11.19 5.36 18.32
CA LYS A 142 11.19 6.82 18.44
C LYS A 142 12.29 7.42 17.59
N VAL A 143 11.95 8.42 16.80
CA VAL A 143 12.89 9.25 16.02
C VAL A 143 12.84 10.68 16.49
N ASN A 144 13.97 11.39 16.48
CA ASN A 144 14.07 12.75 17.01
C ASN A 144 14.19 13.82 15.91
N ASN A 145 14.68 13.45 14.72
CA ASN A 145 15.06 14.41 13.67
C ASN A 145 14.22 14.29 12.39
N VAL A 146 13.09 13.59 12.46
CA VAL A 146 12.16 13.43 11.32
C VAL A 146 10.87 14.17 11.63
N SER A 147 10.37 14.94 10.69
CA SER A 147 9.11 15.67 10.86
C SER A 147 7.93 14.71 11.02
N THR A 148 6.89 15.13 11.75
CA THR A 148 5.66 14.32 11.90
C THR A 148 5.05 13.97 10.55
N GLU A 149 5.08 14.90 9.59
CA GLU A 149 4.61 14.68 8.22
C GLU A 149 5.39 13.57 7.52
N ASP A 150 6.71 13.59 7.63
CA ASP A 150 7.58 12.57 7.03
C ASP A 150 7.41 11.19 7.69
N VAL A 151 7.21 11.16 9.02
CA VAL A 151 6.87 9.91 9.73
C VAL A 151 5.57 9.32 9.19
N ILE A 152 4.52 10.14 9.02
CA ILE A 152 3.24 9.69 8.46
C ILE A 152 3.42 9.17 7.04
N LYS A 153 4.20 9.85 6.19
CA LYS A 153 4.50 9.39 4.81
C LYS A 153 5.17 8.01 4.80
N ILE A 154 6.15 7.77 5.69
CA ILE A 154 6.83 6.47 5.81
C ILE A 154 5.87 5.38 6.28
N ILE A 155 5.03 5.66 7.27
CA ILE A 155 4.02 4.70 7.77
C ILE A 155 2.99 4.39 6.69
N ASN A 156 2.54 5.38 5.93
CA ASN A 156 1.62 5.18 4.81
C ASN A 156 2.24 4.31 3.70
N LEU A 157 3.52 4.49 3.39
CA LEU A 157 4.25 3.60 2.48
C LEU A 157 4.28 2.17 3.03
N LYS A 158 4.58 1.98 4.32
CA LYS A 158 4.55 0.66 4.96
C LYS A 158 3.19 -0.01 4.78
N HIS A 159 2.10 0.68 5.11
CA HIS A 159 0.75 0.14 4.97
C HIS A 159 0.39 -0.21 3.52
N ALA A 160 0.80 0.62 2.56
CA ALA A 160 0.55 0.36 1.15
C ALA A 160 1.36 -0.85 0.63
N TRP A 161 2.59 -1.04 1.10
CA TRP A 161 3.38 -2.24 0.80
C TRP A 161 2.81 -3.49 1.48
N GLU A 162 2.45 -3.42 2.76
CA GLU A 162 1.79 -4.53 3.47
C GLU A 162 0.50 -4.94 2.77
N PHE A 163 -0.27 -3.98 2.27
CA PHE A 163 -1.49 -4.24 1.50
C PHE A 163 -1.21 -5.08 0.25
N ILE A 164 -0.28 -4.70 -0.62
CA ILE A 164 0.00 -5.46 -1.84
C ILE A 164 0.69 -6.80 -1.58
N LEU A 165 1.33 -6.98 -0.41
CA LEU A 165 1.96 -8.23 0.01
C LEU A 165 1.00 -9.18 0.74
N ASP A 166 -0.26 -8.77 0.92
CA ASP A 166 -1.32 -9.65 1.40
C ASP A 166 -1.65 -10.71 0.33
N LYS A 167 -1.87 -11.97 0.78
CA LYS A 167 -2.11 -13.11 -0.12
C LYS A 167 -3.36 -12.95 -0.97
N ASP A 168 -4.41 -12.37 -0.41
CA ASP A 168 -5.67 -12.18 -1.12
C ASP A 168 -5.55 -11.04 -2.14
N VAL A 169 -4.79 -9.99 -1.81
CA VAL A 169 -4.52 -8.87 -2.72
C VAL A 169 -3.66 -9.32 -3.88
N ILE A 170 -2.56 -10.02 -3.61
CA ILE A 170 -1.64 -10.45 -4.67
C ILE A 170 -2.27 -11.49 -5.62
N SER A 171 -3.26 -12.24 -5.14
CA SER A 171 -4.05 -13.17 -5.94
C SER A 171 -5.09 -12.46 -6.81
N SER A 172 -5.43 -11.22 -6.49
CA SER A 172 -6.41 -10.44 -7.24
C SER A 172 -5.82 -9.89 -8.54
N SER A 173 -6.70 -9.58 -9.51
CA SER A 173 -6.26 -8.97 -10.76
C SER A 173 -5.72 -7.56 -10.52
N THR A 174 -4.57 -7.24 -11.11
CA THR A 174 -4.05 -5.86 -11.14
C THR A 174 -5.05 -4.98 -11.90
N SER A 175 -5.63 -4.00 -11.21
CA SER A 175 -6.73 -3.19 -11.73
C SER A 175 -6.72 -1.78 -11.15
N TYR A 176 -7.54 -0.91 -11.73
CA TYR A 176 -7.79 0.43 -11.17
C TYR A 176 -8.12 0.40 -9.66
N TYR A 177 -8.87 -0.58 -9.19
CA TYR A 177 -9.29 -0.66 -7.78
C TYR A 177 -8.12 -0.94 -6.83
N VAL A 178 -7.14 -1.74 -7.24
CA VAL A 178 -5.88 -1.93 -6.51
C VAL A 178 -5.11 -0.62 -6.44
N SER A 179 -4.95 0.08 -7.57
CA SER A 179 -4.32 1.40 -7.62
C SER A 179 -5.02 2.44 -6.73
N GLN A 180 -6.35 2.46 -6.77
CA GLN A 180 -7.18 3.35 -5.95
C GLN A 180 -6.96 3.11 -4.45
N TYR A 181 -6.89 1.86 -4.03
CA TYR A 181 -6.68 1.54 -2.61
C TYR A 181 -5.26 1.86 -2.16
N ILE A 182 -4.26 1.60 -2.99
CA ILE A 182 -2.88 2.03 -2.74
C ILE A 182 -2.84 3.56 -2.55
N ALA A 183 -3.47 4.32 -3.45
CA ALA A 183 -3.52 5.78 -3.34
C ALA A 183 -4.21 6.26 -2.06
N LYS A 184 -5.26 5.59 -1.63
CA LYS A 184 -5.94 5.87 -0.35
C LYS A 184 -4.99 5.71 0.84
N LEU A 185 -4.24 4.60 0.89
CA LEU A 185 -3.26 4.34 1.95
C LEU A 185 -2.10 5.34 1.92
N VAL A 186 -1.55 5.61 0.74
CA VAL A 186 -0.45 6.57 0.54
C VAL A 186 -0.82 7.98 1.01
N ASN A 187 -2.08 8.36 0.89
CA ASN A 187 -2.59 9.70 1.22
C ASN A 187 -3.33 9.76 2.57
N GLU A 188 -3.28 8.69 3.37
CA GLU A 188 -3.97 8.65 4.67
C GLU A 188 -3.44 9.74 5.60
N GLY A 189 -4.37 10.46 6.25
CA GLY A 189 -4.04 11.58 7.13
C GLY A 189 -3.73 12.90 6.41
N PHE A 190 -3.55 12.91 5.07
CA PHE A 190 -3.32 14.12 4.27
C PHE A 190 -4.56 14.56 3.48
N TYR A 191 -5.29 13.60 2.92
CA TYR A 191 -6.46 13.88 2.08
C TYR A 191 -7.61 12.94 2.43
N HIS A 192 -8.78 13.49 2.69
CA HIS A 192 -9.99 12.71 3.01
C HIS A 192 -10.35 11.72 1.89
N ASP A 193 -10.21 12.15 0.65
CA ASP A 193 -10.54 11.39 -0.56
C ASP A 193 -9.29 10.98 -1.37
N GLY A 194 -8.16 10.71 -0.68
CA GLY A 194 -6.85 10.47 -1.31
C GLY A 194 -6.81 9.33 -2.33
N GLY A 195 -7.76 8.39 -2.27
CA GLY A 195 -7.91 7.31 -3.25
C GLY A 195 -8.89 7.61 -4.38
N LYS A 196 -9.58 8.76 -4.39
CA LYS A 196 -10.48 9.14 -5.49
C LYS A 196 -9.72 9.80 -6.63
N ILE A 197 -10.24 9.63 -7.84
CA ILE A 197 -9.76 10.39 -9.00
C ILE A 197 -9.93 11.88 -8.72
N ARG A 198 -8.86 12.65 -8.98
CA ARG A 198 -8.89 14.10 -8.79
C ARG A 198 -9.88 14.76 -9.75
N GLN A 199 -10.53 15.79 -9.26
CA GLN A 199 -11.50 16.59 -10.01
C GLN A 199 -11.01 18.03 -10.22
N VAL A 200 -9.76 18.31 -9.85
CA VAL A 200 -9.15 19.64 -9.95
C VAL A 200 -7.87 19.58 -10.78
N PRO A 201 -7.49 20.67 -11.46
CA PRO A 201 -6.21 20.75 -12.13
C PRO A 201 -5.06 20.68 -11.13
N VAL A 202 -3.95 20.09 -11.54
CA VAL A 202 -2.70 20.04 -10.77
C VAL A 202 -1.53 20.41 -11.66
N SER A 203 -0.46 20.91 -11.06
CA SER A 203 0.81 21.14 -11.74
C SER A 203 1.86 20.15 -11.22
N ILE A 204 2.81 19.80 -12.08
CA ILE A 204 3.95 18.96 -11.72
C ILE A 204 5.16 19.87 -11.49
N GLY A 205 5.73 19.83 -10.29
CA GLY A 205 6.89 20.65 -9.95
C GLY A 205 8.08 20.42 -10.89
N GLY A 206 8.68 21.49 -11.40
CA GLY A 206 9.83 21.42 -12.31
C GLY A 206 9.51 21.01 -13.75
N CYS A 207 8.24 21.00 -14.14
CA CYS A 207 7.77 20.56 -15.46
C CYS A 207 6.72 21.54 -16.01
N SER A 208 6.75 21.79 -17.32
CA SER A 208 5.74 22.62 -18.02
C SER A 208 4.48 21.86 -18.40
N TYR A 209 4.50 20.53 -18.31
CA TYR A 209 3.35 19.69 -18.62
C TYR A 209 2.25 19.83 -17.56
N ILE A 210 1.04 20.14 -18.01
CA ILE A 210 -0.16 20.21 -17.18
C ILE A 210 -1.06 19.01 -17.54
N PRO A 211 -1.19 18.01 -16.66
CA PRO A 211 -2.01 16.84 -16.94
C PRO A 211 -3.51 17.23 -16.96
N PRO A 212 -4.27 16.79 -17.98
CA PRO A 212 -5.71 17.01 -18.02
C PRO A 212 -6.39 16.31 -16.82
N ILE A 213 -7.58 16.80 -16.43
CA ILE A 213 -8.39 16.16 -15.38
C ILE A 213 -8.76 14.74 -15.86
N PRO A 214 -8.41 13.68 -15.12
CA PRO A 214 -8.66 12.32 -15.56
C PRO A 214 -10.16 11.97 -15.47
N ILE A 215 -10.61 11.14 -16.41
CA ILE A 215 -11.98 10.61 -16.43
C ILE A 215 -11.93 9.15 -15.98
N GLU A 216 -12.68 8.79 -14.94
CA GLU A 216 -12.61 7.47 -14.31
C GLU A 216 -12.79 6.31 -15.28
N LYS A 217 -13.74 6.42 -16.21
CA LYS A 217 -13.97 5.40 -17.23
C LYS A 217 -12.73 5.17 -18.10
N ILE A 218 -12.09 6.27 -18.55
CA ILE A 218 -10.89 6.20 -19.39
C ILE A 218 -9.73 5.60 -18.59
N VAL A 219 -9.53 6.01 -17.34
CA VAL A 219 -8.46 5.47 -16.47
C VAL A 219 -8.64 3.96 -16.28
N LYS A 220 -9.87 3.48 -16.08
CA LYS A 220 -10.16 2.05 -15.96
C LYS A 220 -9.85 1.28 -17.24
N GLU A 221 -10.25 1.83 -18.39
CA GLU A 221 -10.02 1.23 -19.72
C GLU A 221 -8.51 1.21 -20.04
N ASP A 222 -7.79 2.29 -19.79
CA ASP A 222 -6.36 2.37 -20.05
C ASP A 222 -5.56 1.38 -19.20
N ILE A 223 -5.83 1.31 -17.88
CA ILE A 223 -5.18 0.34 -16.99
C ILE A 223 -5.48 -1.08 -17.46
N TYR A 224 -6.73 -1.39 -17.82
CA TYR A 224 -7.09 -2.70 -18.33
C TYR A 224 -6.33 -3.04 -19.63
N ASN A 225 -6.23 -2.11 -20.57
CA ASN A 225 -5.51 -2.28 -21.83
C ASN A 225 -4.02 -2.52 -21.62
N ILE A 226 -3.39 -1.75 -20.69
CA ILE A 226 -1.97 -1.93 -20.34
C ILE A 226 -1.74 -3.34 -19.76
N VAL A 227 -2.56 -3.74 -18.78
CA VAL A 227 -2.42 -5.05 -18.09
C VAL A 227 -2.67 -6.21 -19.05
N SER A 228 -3.59 -6.05 -20.02
CA SER A 228 -3.97 -7.09 -21.01
C SER A 228 -3.07 -7.11 -22.24
N SER A 229 -2.08 -6.21 -22.32
CA SER A 229 -1.18 -6.12 -23.47
C SER A 229 -0.24 -7.33 -23.55
N ASN A 230 0.10 -7.74 -24.78
CA ASN A 230 1.05 -8.84 -25.03
C ASN A 230 2.51 -8.34 -25.04
N LYS A 231 2.92 -7.65 -23.95
CA LYS A 231 4.29 -7.15 -23.73
C LYS A 231 5.00 -7.97 -22.68
N GLU A 232 6.31 -7.80 -22.54
CA GLU A 232 7.04 -8.35 -21.41
C GLU A 232 6.48 -7.81 -20.09
N TYR A 233 6.44 -8.63 -19.05
CA TYR A 233 5.87 -8.24 -17.75
C TYR A 233 6.50 -6.96 -17.16
N ILE A 234 7.82 -6.78 -17.35
CA ILE A 234 8.49 -5.57 -16.88
C ILE A 234 8.05 -4.33 -17.67
N ASP A 235 7.83 -4.45 -18.97
CA ASP A 235 7.38 -3.34 -19.81
C ASP A 235 5.96 -2.93 -19.43
N VAL A 236 5.08 -3.88 -19.14
CA VAL A 236 3.72 -3.63 -18.60
C VAL A 236 3.81 -2.90 -17.26
N ALA A 237 4.64 -3.35 -16.34
CA ALA A 237 4.80 -2.72 -15.03
C ALA A 237 5.32 -1.28 -15.15
N ILE A 238 6.30 -1.04 -16.03
CA ILE A 238 6.83 0.29 -16.31
C ILE A 238 5.74 1.19 -16.90
N GLU A 239 4.94 0.68 -17.84
CA GLU A 239 3.85 1.44 -18.43
C GLU A 239 2.76 1.78 -17.43
N LEU A 240 2.40 0.86 -16.54
CA LEU A 240 1.48 1.13 -15.42
C LEU A 240 1.99 2.25 -14.53
N ALA A 241 3.28 2.20 -14.15
CA ALA A 241 3.89 3.23 -13.32
C ALA A 241 3.89 4.59 -14.03
N LEU A 242 4.36 4.64 -15.27
CA LEU A 242 4.44 5.87 -16.05
C LEU A 242 3.06 6.44 -16.38
N TYR A 243 2.06 5.59 -16.61
CA TYR A 243 0.68 6.01 -16.82
C TYR A 243 0.12 6.76 -15.60
N VAL A 244 0.20 6.18 -14.41
CA VAL A 244 -0.27 6.82 -13.18
C VAL A 244 0.48 8.12 -12.90
N MET A 245 1.80 8.13 -13.10
CA MET A 245 2.64 9.32 -12.90
C MET A 245 2.31 10.44 -13.88
N LYS A 246 2.12 10.15 -15.17
CA LYS A 246 1.85 11.17 -16.20
C LYS A 246 0.43 11.70 -16.14
N THR A 247 -0.55 10.80 -15.95
CA THR A 247 -1.97 11.16 -15.86
C THR A 247 -2.27 11.91 -14.57
N GLN A 248 -1.43 11.78 -13.53
CA GLN A 248 -1.70 12.33 -12.20
C GLN A 248 -3.12 11.99 -11.76
N VAL A 249 -3.40 10.69 -11.66
CA VAL A 249 -4.75 10.14 -11.44
C VAL A 249 -5.36 10.65 -10.14
N TYR A 250 -4.54 10.78 -9.10
CA TYR A 250 -4.95 11.18 -7.75
C TYR A 250 -4.49 12.60 -7.42
N ILE A 251 -5.07 13.18 -6.37
CA ILE A 251 -4.74 14.55 -5.94
C ILE A 251 -3.28 14.69 -5.52
N ASP A 252 -2.72 13.66 -4.91
CA ASP A 252 -1.30 13.58 -4.50
C ASP A 252 -0.84 12.13 -4.45
N GLY A 253 0.46 11.91 -4.20
CA GLY A 253 1.04 10.57 -4.02
C GLY A 253 1.11 9.74 -5.30
N ASN A 254 0.99 10.34 -6.49
CA ASN A 254 0.94 9.59 -7.76
C ASN A 254 2.22 8.78 -8.02
N LYS A 255 3.43 9.29 -7.71
CA LYS A 255 4.66 8.53 -7.87
C LYS A 255 4.73 7.34 -6.89
N ARG A 256 4.37 7.59 -5.63
CA ARG A 256 4.31 6.53 -4.60
C ARG A 256 3.35 5.41 -4.99
N THR A 257 2.14 5.79 -5.36
CA THR A 257 1.10 4.88 -5.84
C THR A 257 1.56 4.10 -7.08
N ALA A 258 2.15 4.77 -8.05
CA ALA A 258 2.60 4.18 -9.32
C ALA A 258 3.62 3.06 -9.12
N ILE A 259 4.65 3.30 -8.29
CA ILE A 259 5.69 2.29 -8.01
C ILE A 259 5.09 1.09 -7.26
N ILE A 260 4.27 1.30 -6.25
CA ILE A 260 3.65 0.20 -5.49
C ILE A 260 2.68 -0.59 -6.38
N PHE A 261 1.91 0.09 -7.24
CA PHE A 261 0.98 -0.54 -8.17
C PHE A 261 1.69 -1.40 -9.23
N ALA A 262 2.81 -0.91 -9.80
CA ALA A 262 3.66 -1.68 -10.68
C ALA A 262 4.23 -2.94 -9.99
N ASN A 263 4.57 -2.83 -8.72
CA ASN A 263 5.06 -3.96 -7.93
C ASN A 263 3.98 -4.99 -7.62
N HIS A 264 2.72 -4.59 -7.40
CA HIS A 264 1.62 -5.54 -7.33
C HIS A 264 1.58 -6.40 -8.59
N TYR A 265 1.70 -5.79 -9.78
CA TYR A 265 1.72 -6.52 -11.04
C TYR A 265 2.92 -7.47 -11.14
N LEU A 266 4.15 -6.99 -10.88
CA LEU A 266 5.36 -7.81 -10.99
C LEU A 266 5.36 -8.98 -10.02
N ILE A 267 4.98 -8.76 -8.77
CA ILE A 267 4.93 -9.80 -7.74
C ILE A 267 3.89 -10.85 -8.10
N SER A 268 2.70 -10.45 -8.58
CA SER A 268 1.65 -11.38 -9.01
C SER A 268 2.07 -12.24 -10.20
N LYS A 269 3.09 -11.82 -10.96
CA LYS A 269 3.69 -12.54 -12.09
C LYS A 269 5.03 -13.19 -11.75
N SER A 270 5.48 -13.10 -10.49
CA SER A 270 6.79 -13.62 -10.05
C SER A 270 7.97 -13.05 -10.85
N LYS A 271 7.95 -11.74 -11.12
CA LYS A 271 8.93 -11.06 -11.98
C LYS A 271 9.80 -10.04 -11.25
N GLY A 272 10.03 -10.23 -9.96
CA GLY A 272 10.88 -9.35 -9.16
C GLY A 272 10.19 -8.07 -8.73
N LEU A 273 10.97 -6.99 -8.59
CA LEU A 273 10.54 -5.72 -8.05
C LEU A 273 11.03 -4.55 -8.90
N LEU A 274 10.22 -3.50 -9.02
CA LEU A 274 10.59 -2.21 -9.59
C LEU A 274 10.84 -1.22 -8.46
N VAL A 275 12.09 -0.80 -8.27
CA VAL A 275 12.49 0.12 -7.19
C VAL A 275 13.47 1.13 -7.76
N VAL A 276 13.22 2.41 -7.55
CA VAL A 276 14.16 3.47 -7.88
C VAL A 276 15.12 3.64 -6.69
N PRO A 277 16.41 3.25 -6.79
CA PRO A 277 17.36 3.40 -5.71
C PRO A 277 17.55 4.87 -5.32
N PHE A 278 17.78 5.15 -4.04
CA PHE A 278 17.90 6.51 -3.54
C PHE A 278 18.99 7.34 -4.23
N ASP A 279 20.09 6.72 -4.59
CA ASP A 279 21.23 7.34 -5.30
C ASP A 279 20.93 7.66 -6.78
N LEU A 280 19.92 7.02 -7.37
CA LEU A 280 19.48 7.24 -8.75
C LEU A 280 18.27 8.18 -8.85
N VAL A 281 17.74 8.70 -7.75
CA VAL A 281 16.56 9.57 -7.74
C VAL A 281 16.71 10.81 -8.62
N ASN A 282 17.87 11.44 -8.63
CA ASN A 282 18.10 12.63 -9.46
C ASN A 282 18.11 12.31 -10.95
N GLU A 283 18.70 11.17 -11.34
CA GLU A 283 18.70 10.68 -12.72
C GLU A 283 17.28 10.32 -13.16
N PHE A 284 16.55 9.58 -12.34
CA PHE A 284 15.15 9.26 -12.56
C PHE A 284 14.29 10.50 -12.79
N LYS A 285 14.41 11.53 -11.92
CA LYS A 285 13.65 12.78 -12.06
C LYS A 285 13.92 13.49 -13.37
N LYS A 286 15.16 13.51 -13.89
CA LYS A 286 15.49 14.08 -15.19
C LYS A 286 14.79 13.36 -16.34
N HIS A 287 14.85 12.02 -16.36
CA HIS A 287 14.17 11.23 -17.38
C HIS A 287 12.65 11.37 -17.28
N LEU A 288 12.11 11.42 -16.07
CA LEU A 288 10.67 11.57 -15.84
C LEU A 288 10.13 12.92 -16.34
N ILE A 289 10.87 14.02 -16.12
CA ILE A 289 10.49 15.34 -16.65
C ILE A 289 10.50 15.33 -18.17
N ALA A 290 11.55 14.80 -18.81
CA ALA A 290 11.62 14.68 -20.26
C ALA A 290 10.45 13.86 -20.83
N TYR A 291 10.05 12.78 -20.15
CA TYR A 291 8.89 11.98 -20.49
C TYR A 291 7.57 12.75 -20.36
N TYR A 292 7.38 13.53 -19.29
CA TYR A 292 6.19 14.34 -19.11
C TYR A 292 6.01 15.37 -20.21
N GLU A 293 7.10 15.99 -20.62
CA GLU A 293 7.13 17.01 -21.66
C GLU A 293 7.09 16.44 -23.10
N GLY A 294 7.02 15.11 -23.23
CA GLY A 294 7.00 14.45 -24.55
C GLY A 294 8.30 14.52 -25.32
N LYS A 295 9.42 14.84 -24.65
CA LYS A 295 10.73 15.00 -25.27
C LYS A 295 11.44 13.67 -25.52
N ASP A 296 11.27 12.73 -24.59
CA ASP A 296 11.89 11.40 -24.65
C ASP A 296 11.07 10.37 -23.87
N GLU A 297 10.46 9.44 -24.57
CA GLU A 297 9.68 8.34 -23.97
C GLU A 297 10.52 7.07 -23.77
N THR A 298 11.64 6.94 -24.48
CA THR A 298 12.43 5.72 -24.48
C THR A 298 13.39 5.68 -23.31
N SER A 299 14.04 6.81 -23.00
CA SER A 299 15.11 6.84 -22.02
C SER A 299 14.63 6.50 -20.60
N ILE A 300 13.43 6.96 -20.19
CA ILE A 300 12.86 6.60 -18.88
C ILE A 300 12.52 5.11 -18.80
N LYS A 301 12.00 4.52 -19.89
CA LYS A 301 11.66 3.08 -19.92
C LYS A 301 12.93 2.23 -19.84
N THR A 302 13.96 2.58 -20.61
CA THR A 302 15.27 1.92 -20.56
C THR A 302 15.90 2.03 -19.18
N PHE A 303 15.93 3.24 -18.62
CA PHE A 303 16.44 3.49 -17.27
C PHE A 303 15.75 2.61 -16.22
N LEU A 304 14.41 2.59 -16.20
CA LEU A 304 13.64 1.77 -15.27
C LEU A 304 13.90 0.28 -15.46
N LYS A 305 14.00 -0.19 -16.70
CA LYS A 305 14.23 -1.60 -17.03
C LYS A 305 15.64 -2.06 -16.65
N GLU A 306 16.66 -1.24 -16.89
CA GLU A 306 18.06 -1.63 -16.69
C GLU A 306 18.57 -1.36 -15.28
N LYS A 307 18.14 -0.25 -14.65
CA LYS A 307 18.70 0.21 -13.37
C LYS A 307 17.77 0.01 -12.16
N CYS A 308 16.45 -0.11 -12.39
CA CYS A 308 15.47 -0.13 -11.32
C CYS A 308 14.76 -1.49 -11.14
N TRP A 309 14.91 -2.41 -12.09
CA TRP A 309 14.29 -3.73 -12.00
C TRP A 309 15.20 -4.72 -11.28
N ARG A 310 14.79 -5.12 -10.07
CA ARG A 310 15.48 -6.11 -9.24
C ARG A 310 14.88 -7.50 -9.49
N LYS A 311 15.63 -8.38 -10.15
CA LYS A 311 15.30 -9.81 -10.31
C LYS A 311 15.77 -10.58 -9.07
N PHE A 312 15.18 -11.76 -8.81
CA PHE A 312 15.61 -12.70 -7.77
C PHE A 312 15.80 -14.09 -8.34
#